data_42bfb1168fa6c97d3daa12b5d5170763
#
_entry.id   42bfb1168fa6c97d3daa12b5d5170763
#
_cell.length_a   1.000
_cell.length_b   1.000
_cell.length_c   1.000
_cell.angle_alpha   90.00
_cell.angle_beta   90.00
_cell.angle_gamma   90.00
#
_symmetry.space_group_name_H-M   'P 1'
#
loop_
_entity.id
_entity.type
_entity.pdbx_description
1 polymer ?
#
loop_
_entity_poly.entity_id
_entity_poly.type
_entity_poly.pdbx_seq_one_letter_code
_entity_poly.pdbx_strand_id
1 'polypeptide(L)'
;LHSLGQSTGGAILLKHLLDADKQSPYPFASLNLLAPLLHPKGWWLNRHLLPIVAPFRKALKRRFGESSHDKDFLTFLREKDFFQPKMMPLPWFGAAEKWAKEFETCEGSDYPVNIIQGTSDQTLDWKYNLEIFADKLPNMRLQLIEEAYHHMANEEPSLRKQIFEAMIF
;
A
#
# COMPACT_ATOMS: atom_id res chain seq x y z
N LEU A 1 22.14 -0.38 -2.72
CA LEU A 1 20.94 -1.16 -2.42
C LEU A 1 19.71 -0.48 -3.02
N HIS A 2 18.73 -1.27 -3.43
CA HIS A 2 17.43 -0.82 -3.92
C HIS A 2 16.34 -1.30 -2.96
N SER A 3 15.27 -0.55 -2.84
CA SER A 3 14.14 -0.93 -1.98
C SER A 3 12.87 -1.13 -2.79
N LEU A 4 12.08 -2.12 -2.39
CA LEU A 4 10.79 -2.43 -2.98
C LEU A 4 9.78 -2.72 -1.87
N GLY A 5 8.64 -2.04 -1.89
CA GLY A 5 7.56 -2.25 -0.93
C GLY A 5 6.20 -2.28 -1.58
N GLN A 6 5.40 -3.32 -1.25
CA GLN A 6 4.02 -3.41 -1.70
C GLN A 6 3.05 -3.15 -0.55
N SER A 7 1.99 -2.38 -0.80
CA SER A 7 0.91 -2.11 0.15
C SER A 7 1.45 -1.60 1.49
N THR A 8 1.25 -2.32 2.61
CA THR A 8 1.81 -1.99 3.93
C THR A 8 3.34 -1.88 3.89
N GLY A 9 4.04 -2.71 3.10
CA GLY A 9 5.49 -2.59 2.89
C GLY A 9 5.89 -1.26 2.28
N GLY A 10 5.08 -0.73 1.36
CA GLY A 10 5.25 0.61 0.80
C GLY A 10 5.09 1.71 1.85
N ALA A 11 4.08 1.59 2.72
CA ALA A 11 3.88 2.52 3.84
C ALA A 11 5.07 2.54 4.82
N ILE A 12 5.64 1.36 5.13
CA ILE A 12 6.81 1.24 5.99
C ILE A 12 8.03 1.93 5.37
N LEU A 13 8.25 1.75 4.07
CA LEU A 13 9.36 2.40 3.37
C LEU A 13 9.19 3.92 3.30
N LEU A 14 7.97 4.42 3.06
CA LEU A 14 7.67 5.86 3.11
C LEU A 14 7.87 6.42 4.52
N LYS A 15 7.43 5.70 5.55
CA LYS A 15 7.68 6.11 6.94
C LYS A 15 9.18 6.18 7.24
N HIS A 16 9.94 5.19 6.80
CA HIS A 16 11.40 5.20 6.95
C HIS A 16 12.05 6.35 6.19
N LEU A 17 11.60 6.67 4.97
CA LEU A 17 12.07 7.82 4.21
C LEU A 17 11.86 9.12 4.98
N LEU A 18 10.65 9.38 5.47
CA LEU A 18 10.32 10.61 6.21
C LEU A 18 11.09 10.73 7.54
N ASP A 19 11.41 9.61 8.18
CA ASP A 19 12.22 9.60 9.40
C ASP A 19 13.71 9.81 9.09
N ALA A 20 14.20 9.27 7.97
CA ALA A 20 15.60 9.37 7.55
C ALA A 20 15.98 10.81 7.11
N ASP A 21 15.11 11.50 6.39
CA ASP A 21 15.32 12.90 5.96
C ASP A 21 15.62 13.85 7.14
N LYS A 22 15.24 13.46 8.35
CA LYS A 22 15.48 14.22 9.59
C LYS A 22 16.81 13.93 10.26
N GLN A 23 17.46 12.80 9.99
CA GLN A 23 18.58 12.31 10.80
C GLN A 23 19.77 11.77 10.00
N SER A 24 19.58 11.29 8.78
CA SER A 24 20.62 10.64 7.96
C SER A 24 20.15 10.52 6.52
N PRO A 25 21.07 10.50 5.53
CA PRO A 25 20.68 10.26 4.13
C PRO A 25 20.00 8.89 4.00
N TYR A 26 18.96 8.85 3.18
CA TYR A 26 18.24 7.61 2.87
C TYR A 26 19.19 6.58 2.24
N PRO A 27 19.28 5.35 2.77
CA PRO A 27 20.38 4.44 2.44
C PRO A 27 20.23 3.69 1.12
N PHE A 28 19.11 3.87 0.42
CA PHE A 28 18.82 3.15 -0.81
C PHE A 28 19.02 4.02 -2.04
N ALA A 29 19.49 3.41 -3.14
CA ALA A 29 19.67 4.08 -4.43
C ALA A 29 18.36 4.30 -5.19
N SER A 30 17.34 3.48 -4.93
CA SER A 30 15.99 3.66 -5.47
C SER A 30 14.93 3.17 -4.49
N LEU A 31 13.74 3.76 -4.60
CA LEU A 31 12.56 3.41 -3.83
C LEU A 31 11.41 3.12 -4.78
N ASN A 32 11.04 1.82 -4.89
CA ASN A 32 9.92 1.35 -5.70
C ASN A 32 8.75 0.94 -4.80
N LEU A 33 7.58 1.50 -5.04
CA LEU A 33 6.38 1.27 -4.25
C LEU A 33 5.27 0.70 -5.13
N LEU A 34 4.81 -0.49 -4.81
CA LEU A 34 3.68 -1.15 -5.49
C LEU A 34 2.41 -0.95 -4.66
N ALA A 35 1.45 -0.20 -5.21
CA ALA A 35 0.18 0.09 -4.54
C ALA A 35 0.37 0.43 -3.04
N PRO A 36 1.15 1.48 -2.70
CA PRO A 36 1.48 1.79 -1.30
C PRO A 36 0.25 2.15 -0.47
N LEU A 37 0.19 1.63 0.75
CA LEU A 37 -0.95 1.87 1.65
C LEU A 37 -0.91 3.28 2.23
N LEU A 38 -1.98 4.04 1.97
CA LEU A 38 -2.34 5.24 2.73
C LEU A 38 -3.78 5.04 3.25
N HIS A 39 -4.79 5.20 2.39
CA HIS A 39 -6.17 4.92 2.75
C HIS A 39 -6.68 3.63 2.09
N PRO A 40 -7.21 2.67 2.87
CA PRO A 40 -7.99 1.55 2.33
C PRO A 40 -9.30 2.06 1.70
N LYS A 41 -9.82 1.30 0.74
CA LYS A 41 -11.14 1.59 0.16
C LYS A 41 -12.23 1.59 1.23
N GLY A 42 -13.11 2.58 1.16
CA GLY A 42 -14.18 2.78 2.15
C GLY A 42 -13.71 3.34 3.49
N TRP A 43 -12.49 3.87 3.54
CA TRP A 43 -11.88 4.47 4.73
C TRP A 43 -12.79 5.46 5.44
N TRP A 44 -13.40 6.39 4.69
CA TRP A 44 -14.26 7.44 5.24
C TRP A 44 -15.44 6.91 6.06
N LEU A 45 -16.03 5.80 5.65
CA LEU A 45 -17.10 5.15 6.41
C LEU A 45 -16.52 4.36 7.59
N ASN A 46 -15.47 3.59 7.34
CA ASN A 46 -14.88 2.68 8.33
C ASN A 46 -14.31 3.43 9.55
N ARG A 47 -13.68 4.59 9.35
CA ARG A 47 -13.12 5.40 10.45
C ARG A 47 -14.18 5.83 11.49
N HIS A 48 -15.42 6.04 11.06
CA HIS A 48 -16.52 6.39 11.96
C HIS A 48 -17.18 5.17 12.63
N LEU A 49 -17.15 4.02 11.97
CA LEU A 49 -17.73 2.78 12.51
C LEU A 49 -16.77 2.05 13.47
N LEU A 50 -15.47 2.15 13.25
CA LEU A 50 -14.48 1.46 14.09
C LEU A 50 -14.56 1.80 15.57
N PRO A 51 -14.68 3.07 16.01
CA PRO A 51 -14.83 3.40 17.42
C PRO A 51 -16.08 2.78 18.07
N ILE A 52 -17.16 2.61 17.29
CA ILE A 52 -18.42 2.01 17.77
C ILE A 52 -18.24 0.48 17.94
N VAL A 53 -17.49 -0.15 17.06
CA VAL A 53 -17.28 -1.62 17.06
C VAL A 53 -16.17 -2.04 18.02
N ALA A 54 -15.18 -1.19 18.26
CA ALA A 54 -13.98 -1.49 19.04
C ALA A 54 -14.26 -1.96 20.49
N PRO A 55 -15.25 -1.44 21.23
CA PRO A 55 -15.56 -1.93 22.56
C PRO A 55 -16.06 -3.39 22.59
N PHE A 56 -16.63 -3.87 21.47
CA PHE A 56 -17.29 -5.17 21.39
C PHE A 56 -16.48 -6.23 20.65
N ARG A 57 -15.43 -5.82 19.90
CA ARG A 57 -14.62 -6.73 19.09
C ARG A 57 -13.14 -6.37 19.13
N LYS A 58 -12.29 -7.40 19.17
CA LYS A 58 -10.82 -7.25 19.15
C LYS A 58 -10.25 -7.33 17.73
N ALA A 59 -10.99 -7.95 16.81
CA ALA A 59 -10.57 -8.16 15.44
C ALA A 59 -11.79 -8.27 14.50
N LEU A 60 -11.60 -7.98 13.22
CA LEU A 60 -12.57 -8.16 12.15
C LEU A 60 -12.13 -9.29 11.22
N LYS A 61 -13.09 -10.03 10.67
CA LYS A 61 -12.79 -11.05 9.66
C LYS A 61 -12.24 -10.41 8.40
N ARG A 62 -11.10 -10.89 7.93
CA ARG A 62 -10.51 -10.45 6.66
C ARG A 62 -11.39 -10.90 5.50
N ARG A 63 -11.66 -9.98 4.58
CA ARG A 63 -12.32 -10.29 3.32
C ARG A 63 -11.25 -10.51 2.25
N PHE A 64 -11.30 -11.66 1.60
CA PHE A 64 -10.46 -11.98 0.44
C PHE A 64 -11.29 -11.67 -0.81
N GLY A 65 -11.06 -10.51 -1.42
CA GLY A 65 -11.65 -10.11 -2.68
C GLY A 65 -10.77 -10.48 -3.87
N GLU A 66 -11.19 -10.07 -5.05
CA GLU A 66 -10.36 -10.13 -6.26
C GLU A 66 -9.27 -9.07 -6.14
N SER A 67 -8.05 -9.53 -5.91
CA SER A 67 -6.88 -8.67 -5.70
C SER A 67 -5.71 -9.01 -6.64
N SER A 68 -5.92 -9.93 -7.56
CA SER A 68 -5.03 -10.36 -8.64
C SER A 68 -5.85 -11.09 -9.71
N HIS A 69 -5.37 -11.13 -10.95
CA HIS A 69 -5.91 -11.98 -12.03
C HIS A 69 -5.42 -13.42 -11.91
N ASP A 70 -4.33 -13.68 -11.18
CA ASP A 70 -3.81 -15.02 -10.94
C ASP A 70 -4.72 -15.77 -9.94
N LYS A 71 -5.58 -16.64 -10.48
CA LYS A 71 -6.54 -17.42 -9.70
C LYS A 71 -5.88 -18.46 -8.79
N ASP A 72 -4.72 -18.99 -9.19
CA ASP A 72 -3.95 -19.95 -8.40
C ASP A 72 -3.35 -19.25 -7.19
N PHE A 73 -2.82 -18.05 -7.37
CA PHE A 73 -2.38 -17.19 -6.27
C PHE A 73 -3.51 -16.84 -5.31
N LEU A 74 -4.69 -16.45 -5.81
CA LEU A 74 -5.84 -16.16 -4.95
C LEU A 74 -6.33 -17.39 -4.16
N THR A 75 -6.25 -18.56 -4.76
CA THR A 75 -6.58 -19.82 -4.09
C THR A 75 -5.55 -20.15 -3.02
N PHE A 76 -4.26 -20.02 -3.33
CA PHE A 76 -3.17 -20.15 -2.35
C PHE A 76 -3.38 -19.23 -1.15
N LEU A 77 -3.64 -17.94 -1.39
CA LEU A 77 -3.88 -16.93 -0.34
C LEU A 77 -5.03 -17.29 0.61
N ARG A 78 -6.13 -17.80 0.08
CA ARG A 78 -7.30 -18.16 0.85
C ARG A 78 -7.14 -19.45 1.65
N GLU A 79 -6.51 -20.46 1.04
CA GLU A 79 -6.59 -21.83 1.50
C GLU A 79 -5.27 -22.36 2.06
N LYS A 80 -4.14 -21.93 1.51
CA LYS A 80 -2.83 -22.53 1.76
C LYS A 80 -1.85 -21.60 2.47
N ASP A 81 -2.06 -20.28 2.45
CA ASP A 81 -1.17 -19.34 3.13
C ASP A 81 -1.49 -19.33 4.63
N PHE A 82 -0.72 -20.09 5.40
CA PHE A 82 -0.84 -20.18 6.87
C PHE A 82 -0.38 -18.89 7.57
N PHE A 83 0.45 -18.09 6.93
CA PHE A 83 0.96 -16.84 7.50
C PHE A 83 -0.01 -15.67 7.26
N GLN A 84 -0.96 -15.83 6.34
CA GLN A 84 -1.97 -14.81 6.09
C GLN A 84 -3.04 -14.82 7.18
N PRO A 85 -3.12 -13.79 8.04
CA PRO A 85 -4.10 -13.76 9.11
C PRO A 85 -5.53 -13.72 8.55
N LYS A 86 -6.38 -14.61 9.04
CA LYS A 86 -7.81 -14.65 8.70
C LYS A 86 -8.62 -13.55 9.43
N MET A 87 -8.03 -12.98 10.47
CA MET A 87 -8.59 -11.90 11.27
C MET A 87 -7.65 -10.70 11.26
N MET A 88 -8.19 -9.51 11.13
CA MET A 88 -7.43 -8.26 11.21
C MET A 88 -7.65 -7.63 12.59
N PRO A 89 -6.61 -7.49 13.41
CA PRO A 89 -6.73 -6.86 14.72
C PRO A 89 -7.17 -5.39 14.58
N LEU A 90 -8.07 -4.94 15.47
CA LEU A 90 -8.49 -3.52 15.46
C LEU A 90 -7.35 -2.52 15.67
N PRO A 91 -6.31 -2.80 16.49
CA PRO A 91 -5.15 -1.93 16.60
C PRO A 91 -4.43 -1.66 15.26
N TRP A 92 -4.50 -2.60 14.29
CA TRP A 92 -3.94 -2.39 12.95
C TRP A 92 -4.63 -1.20 12.24
N PHE A 93 -5.96 -1.10 12.35
CA PHE A 93 -6.70 0.02 11.74
C PHE A 93 -6.33 1.35 12.39
N GLY A 94 -6.17 1.38 13.72
CA GLY A 94 -5.69 2.57 14.43
C GLY A 94 -4.26 2.97 14.03
N ALA A 95 -3.38 2.00 13.81
CA ALA A 95 -2.03 2.26 13.30
C ALA A 95 -2.06 2.79 11.87
N ALA A 96 -2.92 2.25 10.99
CA ALA A 96 -3.08 2.73 9.63
C ALA A 96 -3.65 4.17 9.60
N GLU A 97 -4.60 4.49 10.50
CA GLU A 97 -5.13 5.84 10.64
C GLU A 97 -4.07 6.83 11.11
N LYS A 98 -3.29 6.45 12.12
CA LYS A 98 -2.18 7.27 12.60
C LYS A 98 -1.16 7.54 11.50
N TRP A 99 -0.81 6.51 10.75
CA TRP A 99 0.09 6.60 9.60
C TRP A 99 -0.45 7.57 8.54
N ALA A 100 -1.70 7.39 8.10
CA ALA A 100 -2.31 8.25 7.09
C ALA A 100 -2.30 9.72 7.53
N LYS A 101 -2.73 10.01 8.75
CA LYS A 101 -2.71 11.36 9.30
C LYS A 101 -1.30 11.94 9.38
N GLU A 102 -0.32 11.15 9.80
CA GLU A 102 1.08 11.58 9.88
C GLU A 102 1.62 11.95 8.49
N PHE A 103 1.33 11.12 7.48
CA PHE A 103 1.75 11.37 6.10
C PHE A 103 1.04 12.59 5.49
N GLU A 104 -0.27 12.74 5.68
CA GLU A 104 -1.04 13.88 5.18
C GLU A 104 -0.57 15.22 5.76
N THR A 105 -0.03 15.21 6.98
CA THR A 105 0.38 16.43 7.70
C THR A 105 1.88 16.69 7.67
N CYS A 106 2.70 15.78 7.11
CA CYS A 106 4.13 15.99 7.00
C CYS A 106 4.49 17.03 5.93
N GLU A 107 5.72 17.53 5.99
CA GLU A 107 6.26 18.44 4.97
C GLU A 107 6.51 17.76 3.63
N GLY A 108 6.56 16.40 3.62
CA GLY A 108 6.88 15.60 2.44
C GLY A 108 8.38 15.32 2.31
N SER A 109 8.79 14.86 1.13
CA SER A 109 10.19 14.59 0.80
C SER A 109 10.47 14.82 -0.68
N ASP A 110 11.61 15.45 -0.97
CA ASP A 110 12.12 15.64 -2.33
C ASP A 110 12.83 14.39 -2.89
N TYR A 111 12.93 13.32 -2.09
CA TYR A 111 13.56 12.09 -2.53
C TYR A 111 12.78 11.45 -3.70
N PRO A 112 13.47 11.03 -4.78
CA PRO A 112 12.79 10.43 -5.93
C PRO A 112 12.17 9.07 -5.56
N VAL A 113 10.85 8.99 -5.66
CA VAL A 113 10.06 7.78 -5.38
C VAL A 113 9.40 7.31 -6.66
N ASN A 114 9.48 6.01 -6.95
CA ASN A 114 8.76 5.40 -8.05
C ASN A 114 7.51 4.68 -7.51
N ILE A 115 6.32 5.17 -7.87
CA ILE A 115 5.04 4.58 -7.49
C ILE A 115 4.43 3.88 -8.69
N ILE A 116 4.11 2.60 -8.52
CA ILE A 116 3.46 1.77 -9.53
C ILE A 116 2.09 1.36 -8.96
N GLN A 117 1.02 1.72 -9.67
CA GLN A 117 -0.35 1.56 -9.20
C GLN A 117 -1.24 0.87 -10.23
N GLY A 118 -1.96 -0.15 -9.82
CA GLY A 118 -2.97 -0.81 -10.65
C GLY A 118 -4.28 -0.03 -10.70
N THR A 119 -4.85 0.17 -11.90
CA THR A 119 -6.08 0.95 -12.07
C THR A 119 -7.33 0.23 -11.61
N SER A 120 -7.29 -1.10 -11.48
CA SER A 120 -8.37 -1.94 -10.94
C SER A 120 -8.23 -2.29 -9.47
N ASP A 121 -7.33 -1.61 -8.72
CA ASP A 121 -7.18 -1.81 -7.28
C ASP A 121 -8.49 -1.55 -6.53
N GLN A 122 -9.03 -2.61 -5.89
CA GLN A 122 -10.25 -2.55 -5.09
C GLN A 122 -9.96 -2.58 -3.58
N THR A 123 -8.67 -2.61 -3.20
CA THR A 123 -8.22 -2.68 -1.81
C THR A 123 -7.99 -1.30 -1.24
N LEU A 124 -7.41 -0.41 -2.03
CA LEU A 124 -7.09 0.97 -1.64
C LEU A 124 -8.01 1.99 -2.30
N ASP A 125 -8.13 3.15 -1.68
CA ASP A 125 -8.64 4.36 -2.30
C ASP A 125 -7.51 5.03 -3.11
N TRP A 126 -7.05 4.31 -4.12
CA TRP A 126 -5.82 4.63 -4.82
C TRP A 126 -5.83 6.01 -5.50
N LYS A 127 -6.99 6.48 -5.99
CA LYS A 127 -7.11 7.79 -6.61
C LYS A 127 -6.83 8.91 -5.60
N TYR A 128 -7.50 8.85 -4.45
CA TYR A 128 -7.27 9.78 -3.35
C TYR A 128 -5.83 9.68 -2.84
N ASN A 129 -5.32 8.46 -2.68
CA ASN A 129 -3.94 8.24 -2.21
C ASN A 129 -2.92 8.88 -3.15
N LEU A 130 -3.11 8.77 -4.47
CA LEU A 130 -2.20 9.38 -5.45
C LEU A 130 -2.20 10.90 -5.39
N GLU A 131 -3.34 11.55 -5.12
CA GLU A 131 -3.41 13.00 -4.92
C GLU A 131 -2.56 13.44 -3.73
N ILE A 132 -2.64 12.72 -2.61
CA ILE A 132 -1.81 12.99 -1.43
C ILE A 132 -0.33 12.70 -1.69
N PHE A 133 -0.01 11.59 -2.38
CA PHE A 133 1.38 11.31 -2.74
C PHE A 133 1.96 12.39 -3.65
N ALA A 134 1.20 12.90 -4.60
CA ALA A 134 1.64 13.98 -5.48
C ALA A 134 1.93 15.28 -4.72
N ASP A 135 1.13 15.61 -3.70
CA ASP A 135 1.36 16.77 -2.84
C ASP A 135 2.63 16.62 -1.97
N LYS A 136 2.89 15.42 -1.44
CA LYS A 136 3.97 15.18 -0.48
C LYS A 136 5.29 14.70 -1.10
N LEU A 137 5.27 14.22 -2.34
CA LEU A 137 6.42 13.65 -3.04
C LEU A 137 6.57 14.31 -4.42
N PRO A 138 7.02 15.57 -4.50
CA PRO A 138 7.05 16.33 -5.75
C PRO A 138 7.91 15.70 -6.84
N ASN A 139 8.92 14.88 -6.46
CA ASN A 139 9.79 14.16 -7.38
C ASN A 139 9.36 12.71 -7.61
N MET A 140 8.10 12.37 -7.31
CA MET A 140 7.62 11.02 -7.58
C MET A 140 7.46 10.78 -9.09
N ARG A 141 7.81 9.56 -9.51
CA ARG A 141 7.44 9.01 -10.80
C ARG A 141 6.25 8.08 -10.62
N LEU A 142 5.15 8.34 -11.33
CA LEU A 142 3.95 7.51 -11.29
C LEU A 142 3.86 6.66 -12.56
N GLN A 143 3.63 5.35 -12.37
CA GLN A 143 3.32 4.39 -13.42
C GLN A 143 1.96 3.74 -13.12
N LEU A 144 0.97 4.00 -13.97
CA LEU A 144 -0.32 3.31 -13.90
C LEU A 144 -0.26 2.05 -14.77
N ILE A 145 -0.64 0.93 -14.18
CA ILE A 145 -0.77 -0.35 -14.91
C ILE A 145 -2.26 -0.61 -15.08
N GLU A 146 -2.70 -0.52 -16.34
CA GLU A 146 -4.10 -0.69 -16.69
C GLU A 146 -4.60 -2.08 -16.27
N GLU A 147 -5.82 -2.14 -15.75
CA GLU A 147 -6.48 -3.36 -15.28
C GLU A 147 -5.82 -4.09 -14.11
N ALA A 148 -4.56 -3.80 -13.73
CA ALA A 148 -3.91 -4.49 -12.62
C ALA A 148 -4.64 -4.26 -11.29
N TYR A 149 -4.74 -5.33 -10.47
CA TYR A 149 -5.27 -5.29 -9.12
C TYR A 149 -4.21 -4.93 -8.08
N HIS A 150 -4.55 -5.10 -6.81
CA HIS A 150 -3.73 -4.70 -5.66
C HIS A 150 -2.46 -5.54 -5.46
N HIS A 151 -2.54 -6.86 -5.66
CA HIS A 151 -1.39 -7.76 -5.48
C HIS A 151 -0.48 -7.78 -6.71
N MET A 152 0.09 -6.62 -7.03
CA MET A 152 0.82 -6.36 -8.26
C MET A 152 2.00 -7.32 -8.51
N ALA A 153 2.78 -7.64 -7.46
CA ALA A 153 3.89 -8.60 -7.60
C ALA A 153 3.42 -10.04 -7.91
N ASN A 154 2.15 -10.32 -7.68
CA ASN A 154 1.50 -11.61 -7.89
C ASN A 154 0.37 -11.53 -8.92
N GLU A 155 0.44 -10.58 -9.85
CA GLU A 155 -0.46 -10.52 -11.00
C GLU A 155 -0.16 -11.62 -12.02
N GLU A 156 -1.09 -11.82 -12.96
CA GLU A 156 -0.85 -12.70 -14.10
C GLU A 156 0.42 -12.30 -14.87
N PRO A 157 1.07 -13.24 -15.59
CA PRO A 157 2.40 -13.01 -16.17
C PRO A 157 2.52 -11.78 -17.07
N SER A 158 1.48 -11.43 -17.83
CA SER A 158 1.49 -10.29 -18.75
C SER A 158 1.53 -8.95 -18.01
N LEU A 159 0.69 -8.79 -17.00
CA LEU A 159 0.65 -7.59 -16.15
C LEU A 159 1.88 -7.52 -15.24
N ARG A 160 2.28 -8.65 -14.66
CA ARG A 160 3.47 -8.73 -13.81
C ARG A 160 4.75 -8.31 -14.55
N LYS A 161 4.88 -8.68 -15.84
CA LYS A 161 5.99 -8.23 -16.68
C LYS A 161 6.00 -6.70 -16.79
N GLN A 162 4.88 -6.07 -17.11
CA GLN A 162 4.77 -4.60 -17.19
C GLN A 162 5.11 -3.93 -15.85
N ILE A 163 4.64 -4.50 -14.73
CA ILE A 163 4.92 -3.99 -13.39
C ILE A 163 6.42 -4.02 -13.10
N PHE A 164 7.12 -5.11 -13.42
CA PHE A 164 8.55 -5.22 -13.17
C PHE A 164 9.39 -4.34 -14.11
N GLU A 165 8.96 -4.17 -15.37
CA GLU A 165 9.58 -3.24 -16.31
C GLU A 165 9.42 -1.76 -15.90
N ALA A 166 8.38 -1.45 -15.13
CA ALA A 166 8.16 -0.11 -14.59
C ALA A 166 9.06 0.24 -13.38
N MET A 167 9.72 -0.75 -12.77
CA MET A 167 10.64 -0.54 -11.64
C MET A 167 11.94 0.15 -12.09
N ILE A 168 12.55 0.87 -11.16
CA ILE A 168 13.85 1.54 -11.36
C ILE A 168 14.87 0.89 -10.45
N PHE A 169 15.97 0.46 -11.02
CA PHE A 169 17.10 -0.18 -10.30
C PHE A 169 18.42 0.49 -10.66
#